data_68ab641463cb9536e46db32d7601e2a5
#
_entry.id   68ab641463cb9536e46db32d7601e2a5
#
_cell.length_a   1.000
_cell.length_b   1.000
_cell.length_c   1.000
_cell.angle_alpha   90.00
_cell.angle_beta   90.00
_cell.angle_gamma   90.00
#
_symmetry.space_group_name_H-M   'P 1'
#
loop_
_entity.id
_entity.type
_entity.pdbx_description
1 polymer ?
#
loop_
_entity_poly.entity_id
_entity_poly.type
_entity_poly.pdbx_seq_one_letter_code
_entity_poly.pdbx_strand_id
1 'polypeptide(L)'
;MSKWQRNTSSPVESTNRGTTRKSRRGWWLLLIPALILCAGVVAGAIKYHKFYHHVTAQEASHAVERDTFDLAIRNGKTIRLHLYQQANASAQQLVLFTSGDGGWSPFCADIAAHIAAGGRTVVGFDSKDYLTSFATSENPVTPDDLARDYDQILRGALSRPGVNARAPVVLSGWSLGAGFSVLAATTQELKPRVERVVAISLPVQNELAWKASDAIIYITHGTPHEKVFDAHEYVSRMGSTPIVIMNASDDDTSPVRDAQSLFDRSSGPKKLAIVKAWGHHFEGGEAEFYQRLDEAFS
;
A
#
# COMPACT_ATOMS: atom_id res chain seq x y z
N MET A 1 -96.75 55.46 16.39
CA MET A 1 -95.58 55.90 15.60
C MET A 1 -94.37 55.11 16.05
N SER A 2 -93.90 54.24 15.15
CA SER A 2 -92.90 53.23 15.30
C SER A 2 -91.49 53.73 15.38
N LYS A 3 -90.67 53.16 16.23
CA LYS A 3 -89.19 53.16 16.05
C LYS A 3 -88.62 51.75 16.22
N TRP A 4 -88.11 51.24 15.11
CA TRP A 4 -87.35 50.09 15.04
C TRP A 4 -85.97 50.24 15.73
N GLN A 5 -85.56 49.33 16.62
CA GLN A 5 -84.21 49.21 17.03
C GLN A 5 -83.62 47.98 16.41
N ARG A 6 -82.50 48.14 15.68
CA ARG A 6 -81.69 47.08 15.07
C ARG A 6 -80.70 46.55 16.11
N ASN A 7 -80.84 45.32 16.38
CA ASN A 7 -79.84 44.59 17.16
C ASN A 7 -78.69 44.15 16.25
N THR A 8 -77.48 44.64 16.49
CA THR A 8 -76.28 44.19 15.77
C THR A 8 -75.54 43.24 16.68
N SER A 9 -75.64 41.96 16.35
CA SER A 9 -74.81 40.90 16.98
C SER A 9 -73.50 40.78 16.19
N SER A 10 -72.41 41.02 16.88
CA SER A 10 -71.03 40.80 16.39
C SER A 10 -70.70 39.30 16.32
N PRO A 11 -69.97 38.80 15.28
CA PRO A 11 -69.58 37.42 15.26
C PRO A 11 -68.34 37.20 16.17
N VAL A 12 -68.40 36.15 16.96
CA VAL A 12 -67.29 35.65 17.79
C VAL A 12 -66.32 34.92 16.86
N GLU A 13 -65.12 35.44 16.77
CA GLU A 13 -64.01 34.87 15.99
C GLU A 13 -63.39 33.71 16.81
N SER A 14 -63.66 32.47 16.39
CA SER A 14 -63.07 31.27 16.95
C SER A 14 -61.65 31.07 16.39
N THR A 15 -60.63 31.45 17.18
CA THR A 15 -59.23 31.13 16.85
C THR A 15 -58.99 29.63 17.01
N ASN A 16 -59.05 28.92 15.90
CA ASN A 16 -58.64 27.51 15.80
C ASN A 16 -57.10 27.41 15.81
N ARG A 17 -56.47 27.20 16.95
CA ARG A 17 -55.01 26.87 17.05
C ARG A 17 -54.81 25.44 16.63
N GLY A 18 -54.57 25.29 15.32
CA GLY A 18 -54.09 24.01 14.74
C GLY A 18 -52.69 23.71 15.28
N THR A 19 -52.58 22.80 16.27
CA THR A 19 -51.31 22.23 16.67
C THR A 19 -50.82 21.26 15.56
N THR A 20 -49.91 21.75 14.73
CA THR A 20 -49.19 20.89 13.76
C THR A 20 -48.34 19.91 14.52
N ARG A 21 -48.85 18.69 14.67
CA ARG A 21 -48.12 17.53 15.18
C ARG A 21 -47.05 17.15 14.12
N LYS A 22 -45.85 17.74 14.24
CA LYS A 22 -44.69 17.38 13.40
C LYS A 22 -44.48 15.88 13.50
N SER A 23 -44.69 15.19 12.40
CA SER A 23 -44.51 13.75 12.26
C SER A 23 -43.05 13.37 12.58
N ARG A 24 -42.86 12.65 13.69
CA ARG A 24 -41.58 12.07 14.08
C ARG A 24 -41.10 10.92 13.17
N ARG A 25 -41.84 10.60 12.09
CA ARG A 25 -41.56 9.46 11.21
C ARG A 25 -40.38 9.66 10.26
N GLY A 26 -39.88 10.88 10.02
CA GLY A 26 -38.77 11.15 9.09
C GLY A 26 -37.38 10.92 9.69
N TRP A 27 -37.23 10.94 11.00
CA TRP A 27 -35.90 10.88 11.64
C TRP A 27 -35.26 9.47 11.59
N TRP A 28 -36.10 8.42 11.55
CA TRP A 28 -35.62 7.04 11.47
C TRP A 28 -34.94 6.74 10.14
N LEU A 29 -35.35 7.41 9.05
CA LEU A 29 -34.76 7.24 7.72
C LEU A 29 -33.33 7.82 7.62
N LEU A 30 -32.97 8.75 8.49
CA LEU A 30 -31.62 9.29 8.59
C LEU A 30 -30.76 8.60 9.65
N LEU A 31 -31.38 8.04 10.70
CA LEU A 31 -30.67 7.36 11.79
C LEU A 31 -30.10 6.00 11.35
N ILE A 32 -30.81 5.26 10.52
CA ILE A 32 -30.36 3.92 10.06
C ILE A 32 -29.09 4.01 9.22
N PRO A 33 -28.98 4.87 8.18
CA PRO A 33 -27.73 5.03 7.44
C PRO A 33 -26.58 5.54 8.30
N ALA A 34 -26.85 6.46 9.24
CA ALA A 34 -25.84 6.95 10.16
C ALA A 34 -25.32 5.87 11.11
N LEU A 35 -26.18 4.98 11.61
CA LEU A 35 -25.79 3.84 12.45
C LEU A 35 -24.96 2.82 11.66
N ILE A 36 -25.33 2.54 10.40
CA ILE A 36 -24.58 1.64 9.52
C ILE A 36 -23.19 2.22 9.24
N LEU A 37 -23.11 3.53 8.94
CA LEU A 37 -21.84 4.19 8.74
C LEU A 37 -20.96 4.16 10.00
N CYS A 38 -21.54 4.48 11.17
CA CYS A 38 -20.82 4.38 12.45
C CYS A 38 -20.35 2.95 12.75
N ALA A 39 -21.20 1.95 12.51
CA ALA A 39 -20.82 0.55 12.69
C ALA A 39 -19.67 0.14 11.75
N GLY A 40 -19.70 0.58 10.50
CA GLY A 40 -18.61 0.38 9.54
C GLY A 40 -17.31 1.03 9.97
N VAL A 41 -17.36 2.29 10.43
CA VAL A 41 -16.18 3.01 10.95
C VAL A 41 -15.61 2.32 12.20
N VAL A 42 -16.47 1.89 13.13
CA VAL A 42 -16.04 1.18 14.36
C VAL A 42 -15.45 -0.18 14.01
N ALA A 43 -16.06 -0.94 13.11
CA ALA A 43 -15.51 -2.22 12.66
C ALA A 43 -14.16 -2.05 11.97
N GLY A 44 -14.03 -1.03 11.11
CA GLY A 44 -12.76 -0.66 10.47
C GLY A 44 -11.69 -0.25 11.48
N ALA A 45 -12.06 0.56 12.48
CA ALA A 45 -11.15 0.97 13.54
C ALA A 45 -10.70 -0.20 14.43
N ILE A 46 -11.60 -1.14 14.74
CA ILE A 46 -11.26 -2.36 15.50
C ILE A 46 -10.32 -3.25 14.67
N LYS A 47 -10.59 -3.42 13.37
CA LYS A 47 -9.74 -4.20 12.46
C LYS A 47 -8.35 -3.56 12.35
N TYR A 48 -8.30 -2.25 12.15
CA TYR A 48 -7.06 -1.47 12.11
C TYR A 48 -6.27 -1.55 13.42
N HIS A 49 -6.94 -1.39 14.56
CA HIS A 49 -6.30 -1.47 15.88
C HIS A 49 -5.75 -2.87 16.18
N LYS A 50 -6.49 -3.94 15.85
CA LYS A 50 -5.99 -5.32 15.99
C LYS A 50 -4.78 -5.56 15.10
N PHE A 51 -4.84 -5.12 13.85
CA PHE A 51 -3.73 -5.21 12.90
C PHE A 51 -2.49 -4.45 13.42
N TYR A 52 -2.66 -3.20 13.86
CA TYR A 52 -1.58 -2.37 14.39
C TYR A 52 -0.92 -2.99 15.63
N HIS A 53 -1.71 -3.51 16.58
CA HIS A 53 -1.16 -4.16 17.78
C HIS A 53 -0.45 -5.48 17.47
N HIS A 54 -0.94 -6.24 16.50
CA HIS A 54 -0.29 -7.48 16.08
C HIS A 54 1.09 -7.19 15.48
N VAL A 55 1.17 -6.22 14.58
CA VAL A 55 2.41 -5.76 13.94
C VAL A 55 3.41 -5.25 14.98
N THR A 56 2.98 -4.36 15.89
CA THR A 56 3.89 -3.81 16.93
C THR A 56 4.38 -4.87 17.91
N ALA A 57 3.58 -5.88 18.21
CA ALA A 57 4.00 -7.00 19.07
C ALA A 57 5.03 -7.90 18.36
N GLN A 58 4.87 -8.17 17.09
CA GLN A 58 5.79 -8.97 16.29
C GLN A 58 7.11 -8.22 16.06
N GLU A 59 7.05 -6.93 15.78
CA GLU A 59 8.21 -6.05 15.69
C GLU A 59 9.02 -6.03 17.00
N ALA A 60 8.37 -6.01 18.16
CA ALA A 60 9.02 -6.03 19.46
C ALA A 60 9.67 -7.39 19.78
N SER A 61 9.23 -8.48 19.15
CA SER A 61 9.80 -9.82 19.33
C SER A 61 11.11 -10.01 18.58
N HIS A 62 11.40 -9.20 17.58
CA HIS A 62 12.65 -9.23 16.82
C HIS A 62 13.60 -8.17 17.37
N ALA A 63 14.81 -8.57 17.81
CA ALA A 63 15.87 -7.64 18.24
C ALA A 63 16.46 -6.90 17.03
N VAL A 64 15.60 -6.09 16.37
CA VAL A 64 15.90 -5.34 15.15
C VAL A 64 16.03 -3.87 15.49
N GLU A 65 17.19 -3.32 15.20
CA GLU A 65 17.42 -1.87 15.26
C GLU A 65 16.69 -1.19 14.09
N ARG A 66 16.07 -0.06 14.36
CA ARG A 66 15.36 0.77 13.38
C ARG A 66 15.91 2.17 13.41
N ASP A 67 16.13 2.71 12.25
CA ASP A 67 16.51 4.09 12.05
C ASP A 67 15.79 4.65 10.81
N THR A 68 15.78 5.94 10.68
CA THR A 68 15.33 6.62 9.46
C THR A 68 16.36 7.63 9.02
N PHE A 69 16.51 7.80 7.72
CA PHE A 69 17.37 8.83 7.19
C PHE A 69 16.79 9.45 5.92
N ASP A 70 17.07 10.71 5.74
CA ASP A 70 16.65 11.43 4.54
C ASP A 70 17.78 11.35 3.50
N LEU A 71 17.40 11.05 2.25
CA LEU A 71 18.30 10.97 1.12
C LEU A 71 17.86 11.97 0.05
N ALA A 72 18.77 12.86 -0.35
CA ALA A 72 18.54 13.73 -1.50
C ALA A 72 18.61 12.90 -2.79
N ILE A 73 17.56 13.00 -3.60
CA ILE A 73 17.49 12.43 -4.94
C ILE A 73 17.26 13.54 -5.96
N ARG A 74 16.51 13.33 -7.00
CA ARG A 74 16.32 14.29 -8.08
C ARG A 74 15.96 15.71 -7.62
N ASN A 75 16.52 16.72 -8.28
CA ASN A 75 16.17 18.14 -8.11
C ASN A 75 16.29 18.67 -6.67
N GLY A 76 17.18 18.09 -5.86
CA GLY A 76 17.38 18.47 -4.47
C GLY A 76 16.24 18.12 -3.53
N LYS A 77 15.24 17.37 -3.97
CA LYS A 77 14.22 16.81 -3.10
C LYS A 77 14.76 15.62 -2.34
N THR A 78 14.28 15.45 -1.12
CA THR A 78 14.65 14.35 -0.26
C THR A 78 13.49 13.37 -0.11
N ILE A 79 13.83 12.10 0.05
CA ILE A 79 12.91 11.04 0.49
C ILE A 79 13.39 10.48 1.81
N ARG A 80 12.44 10.04 2.64
CA ARG A 80 12.74 9.33 3.87
C ARG A 80 12.86 7.85 3.60
N LEU A 81 13.95 7.26 4.11
CA LEU A 81 14.23 5.83 4.04
C LEU A 81 14.19 5.24 5.45
N HIS A 82 13.70 4.01 5.55
CA HIS A 82 13.58 3.25 6.79
C HIS A 82 14.65 2.17 6.82
N LEU A 83 15.53 2.20 7.81
CA LEU A 83 16.59 1.22 7.98
C LEU A 83 16.22 0.21 9.07
N TYR A 84 16.31 -1.09 8.73
CA TYR A 84 16.12 -2.18 9.65
C TYR A 84 17.33 -3.12 9.58
N GLN A 85 17.91 -3.46 10.72
CA GLN A 85 19.04 -4.37 10.80
C GLN A 85 19.10 -5.04 12.17
N GLN A 86 19.66 -6.23 12.25
CA GLN A 86 19.98 -6.83 13.55
C GLN A 86 21.12 -6.09 14.22
N ALA A 87 21.00 -5.87 15.54
CA ALA A 87 22.08 -5.33 16.36
C ALA A 87 23.34 -6.21 16.20
N ASN A 88 24.47 -5.58 15.88
CA ASN A 88 25.78 -6.25 15.78
C ASN A 88 25.91 -7.35 14.71
N ALA A 89 24.98 -7.46 13.75
CA ALA A 89 25.09 -8.43 12.66
C ALA A 89 25.81 -7.83 11.46
N SER A 90 26.74 -8.61 10.85
CA SER A 90 27.22 -8.33 9.51
C SER A 90 26.17 -8.86 8.53
N ALA A 91 25.41 -7.97 7.93
CA ALA A 91 24.34 -8.36 7.02
C ALA A 91 24.89 -9.12 5.79
N GLN A 92 24.26 -10.25 5.48
CA GLN A 92 24.62 -11.08 4.33
C GLN A 92 24.10 -10.48 3.01
N GLN A 93 22.97 -9.81 3.05
CA GLN A 93 22.30 -9.19 1.90
C GLN A 93 21.78 -7.80 2.26
N LEU A 94 21.68 -6.91 1.25
CA LEU A 94 20.94 -5.66 1.32
C LEU A 94 19.62 -5.84 0.57
N VAL A 95 18.51 -5.63 1.26
CA VAL A 95 17.18 -5.65 0.67
C VAL A 95 16.68 -4.22 0.54
N LEU A 96 16.39 -3.77 -0.67
CA LEU A 96 15.63 -2.55 -0.90
C LEU A 96 14.16 -2.94 -1.01
N PHE A 97 13.36 -2.60 0.00
CA PHE A 97 11.95 -2.96 0.11
C PHE A 97 11.07 -1.75 -0.14
N THR A 98 10.20 -1.83 -1.15
CA THR A 98 9.30 -0.73 -1.55
C THR A 98 7.87 -1.01 -1.12
N SER A 99 7.22 -0.02 -0.52
CA SER A 99 5.83 -0.11 -0.06
C SER A 99 4.83 -0.18 -1.21
N GLY A 100 3.59 -0.55 -0.90
CA GLY A 100 2.45 -0.36 -1.81
C GLY A 100 2.06 1.12 -1.94
N ASP A 101 1.11 1.39 -2.79
CA ASP A 101 0.50 2.69 -3.09
C ASP A 101 -0.10 3.43 -1.88
N GLY A 102 -0.46 2.69 -0.83
CA GLY A 102 -0.87 3.24 0.47
C GLY A 102 0.26 3.90 1.27
N GLY A 103 1.52 3.72 0.85
CA GLY A 103 2.72 4.21 1.53
C GLY A 103 3.27 3.25 2.57
N TRP A 104 4.17 3.75 3.43
CA TRP A 104 4.84 2.96 4.46
C TRP A 104 3.88 2.60 5.60
N SER A 105 3.17 1.50 5.42
CA SER A 105 2.17 0.99 6.36
C SER A 105 2.80 0.11 7.45
N PRO A 106 2.06 -0.19 8.55
CA PRO A 106 2.49 -1.18 9.53
C PRO A 106 2.81 -2.55 8.91
N PHE A 107 2.06 -2.98 7.89
CA PHE A 107 2.33 -4.24 7.18
C PHE A 107 3.71 -4.22 6.49
N CYS A 108 4.07 -3.10 5.84
CA CYS A 108 5.40 -2.94 5.24
C CYS A 108 6.51 -2.95 6.29
N ALA A 109 6.28 -2.27 7.41
CA ALA A 109 7.23 -2.22 8.53
C ALA A 109 7.46 -3.61 9.15
N ASP A 110 6.41 -4.42 9.26
CA ASP A 110 6.48 -5.78 9.78
C ASP A 110 7.25 -6.72 8.84
N ILE A 111 6.97 -6.66 7.53
CA ILE A 111 7.75 -7.39 6.53
C ILE A 111 9.22 -7.01 6.61
N ALA A 112 9.54 -5.71 6.67
CA ALA A 112 10.91 -5.23 6.74
C ALA A 112 11.63 -5.72 8.00
N ALA A 113 10.96 -5.67 9.16
CA ALA A 113 11.48 -6.17 10.42
C ALA A 113 11.72 -7.70 10.39
N HIS A 114 10.79 -8.46 9.81
CA HIS A 114 10.92 -9.91 9.67
C HIS A 114 12.13 -10.28 8.78
N ILE A 115 12.27 -9.63 7.63
CA ILE A 115 13.41 -9.85 6.74
C ILE A 115 14.73 -9.50 7.45
N ALA A 116 14.75 -8.41 8.22
CA ALA A 116 15.93 -8.00 8.97
C ALA A 116 16.27 -8.98 10.10
N ALA A 117 15.27 -9.54 10.78
CA ALA A 117 15.45 -10.59 11.78
C ALA A 117 16.11 -11.87 11.21
N GLY A 118 15.93 -12.11 9.91
CA GLY A 118 16.65 -13.15 9.15
C GLY A 118 18.12 -12.82 8.82
N GLY A 119 18.71 -11.77 9.41
CA GLY A 119 20.14 -11.42 9.26
C GLY A 119 20.45 -10.57 8.03
N ARG A 120 19.50 -9.85 7.51
CA ARG A 120 19.63 -8.95 6.34
C ARG A 120 19.56 -7.48 6.77
N THR A 121 20.19 -6.59 6.02
CA THR A 121 19.88 -5.16 6.13
C THR A 121 18.74 -4.83 5.18
N VAL A 122 17.68 -4.21 5.69
CA VAL A 122 16.55 -3.75 4.88
C VAL A 122 16.51 -2.25 4.86
N VAL A 123 16.42 -1.67 3.66
CA VAL A 123 16.16 -0.25 3.45
C VAL A 123 14.77 -0.12 2.85
N GLY A 124 13.87 0.44 3.65
CA GLY A 124 12.49 0.67 3.28
C GLY A 124 12.31 1.98 2.51
N PHE A 125 11.44 1.95 1.49
CA PHE A 125 11.18 3.05 0.59
C PHE A 125 9.67 3.24 0.41
N ASP A 126 9.16 4.45 0.69
CA ASP A 126 7.75 4.79 0.58
C ASP A 126 7.40 5.21 -0.85
N SER A 127 6.67 4.35 -1.58
CA SER A 127 6.27 4.59 -2.97
C SER A 127 5.30 5.76 -3.13
N LYS A 128 4.39 5.95 -2.16
CA LYS A 128 3.42 7.05 -2.18
C LYS A 128 4.10 8.40 -1.95
N ASP A 129 4.98 8.48 -0.95
CA ASP A 129 5.75 9.70 -0.68
C ASP A 129 6.63 10.05 -1.88
N TYR A 130 7.23 9.05 -2.53
CA TYR A 130 7.98 9.20 -3.76
C TYR A 130 7.11 9.74 -4.89
N LEU A 131 5.99 9.10 -5.22
CA LEU A 131 5.13 9.54 -6.32
C LEU A 131 4.56 10.93 -6.06
N THR A 132 4.10 11.23 -4.85
CA THR A 132 3.59 12.56 -4.50
C THR A 132 4.67 13.65 -4.56
N SER A 133 5.93 13.29 -4.34
CA SER A 133 7.06 14.21 -4.40
C SER A 133 7.56 14.49 -5.82
N PHE A 134 7.50 13.51 -6.73
CA PHE A 134 8.17 13.56 -8.02
C PHE A 134 7.25 13.41 -9.24
N ALA A 135 6.02 12.98 -9.04
CA ALA A 135 5.06 12.78 -10.12
C ALA A 135 3.89 13.77 -10.01
N THR A 136 3.45 14.25 -11.16
CA THR A 136 2.14 14.89 -11.32
C THR A 136 1.40 14.18 -12.45
N SER A 137 0.10 14.39 -12.58
CA SER A 137 -0.67 13.83 -13.69
C SER A 137 -0.16 14.23 -15.06
N GLU A 138 0.38 15.46 -15.15
CA GLU A 138 0.93 16.01 -16.38
C GLU A 138 2.38 15.52 -16.62
N ASN A 139 3.11 15.26 -15.53
CA ASN A 139 4.49 14.79 -15.55
C ASN A 139 4.63 13.56 -14.65
N PRO A 140 4.17 12.38 -15.09
CA PRO A 140 4.36 11.14 -14.35
C PRO A 140 5.86 10.79 -14.28
N VAL A 141 6.23 10.00 -13.27
CA VAL A 141 7.56 9.39 -13.23
C VAL A 141 7.72 8.49 -14.46
N THR A 142 8.86 8.56 -15.10
CA THR A 142 9.18 7.65 -16.21
C THR A 142 9.90 6.40 -15.69
N PRO A 143 9.88 5.27 -16.43
CA PRO A 143 10.67 4.08 -16.09
C PRO A 143 12.16 4.39 -15.88
N ASP A 144 12.74 5.29 -16.72
CA ASP A 144 14.13 5.69 -16.61
C ASP A 144 14.39 6.57 -15.37
N ASP A 145 13.42 7.41 -14.98
CA ASP A 145 13.50 8.16 -13.73
C ASP A 145 13.54 7.23 -12.54
N LEU A 146 12.61 6.27 -12.50
CA LEU A 146 12.53 5.27 -11.43
C LEU A 146 13.84 4.48 -11.32
N ALA A 147 14.40 4.05 -12.45
CA ALA A 147 15.66 3.33 -12.49
C ALA A 147 16.82 4.13 -11.88
N ARG A 148 16.97 5.40 -12.28
CA ARG A 148 18.00 6.29 -11.74
C ARG A 148 17.82 6.56 -10.25
N ASP A 149 16.57 6.76 -9.82
CA ASP A 149 16.28 7.01 -8.42
C ASP A 149 16.56 5.78 -7.56
N TYR A 150 16.21 4.58 -8.03
CA TYR A 150 16.55 3.32 -7.35
C TYR A 150 18.07 3.11 -7.23
N ASP A 151 18.85 3.40 -8.28
CA ASP A 151 20.31 3.34 -8.20
C ASP A 151 20.85 4.35 -7.17
N GLN A 152 20.30 5.56 -7.13
CA GLN A 152 20.69 6.57 -6.16
C GLN A 152 20.33 6.18 -4.73
N ILE A 153 19.13 5.61 -4.50
CA ILE A 153 18.70 5.08 -3.21
C ILE A 153 19.64 3.95 -2.78
N LEU A 154 19.95 3.03 -3.68
CA LEU A 154 20.84 1.91 -3.40
C LEU A 154 22.26 2.38 -3.03
N ARG A 155 22.81 3.36 -3.75
CA ARG A 155 24.12 3.95 -3.41
C ARG A 155 24.08 4.64 -2.05
N GLY A 156 23.02 5.39 -1.77
CA GLY A 156 22.80 6.03 -0.47
C GLY A 156 22.74 5.02 0.66
N ALA A 157 22.02 3.91 0.49
CA ALA A 157 21.94 2.82 1.44
C ALA A 157 23.32 2.17 1.69
N LEU A 158 24.05 1.82 0.62
CA LEU A 158 25.36 1.18 0.71
C LEU A 158 26.45 2.10 1.31
N SER A 159 26.25 3.40 1.33
CA SER A 159 27.16 4.37 1.95
C SER A 159 26.92 4.55 3.46
N ARG A 160 25.86 3.98 4.02
CA ARG A 160 25.52 4.11 5.44
C ARG A 160 26.49 3.32 6.32
N PRO A 161 26.91 3.90 7.49
CA PRO A 161 27.65 3.15 8.48
C PRO A 161 26.89 1.86 8.91
N GLY A 162 27.61 0.77 9.02
CA GLY A 162 27.03 -0.53 9.40
C GLY A 162 26.42 -1.33 8.24
N VAL A 163 26.24 -0.74 7.06
CA VAL A 163 25.80 -1.46 5.86
C VAL A 163 27.01 -2.02 5.10
N ASN A 164 26.96 -3.31 4.76
CA ASN A 164 28.00 -3.93 3.95
C ASN A 164 27.94 -3.42 2.50
N ALA A 165 28.87 -2.57 2.10
CA ALA A 165 28.91 -1.99 0.76
C ALA A 165 29.06 -3.00 -0.39
N ARG A 166 29.45 -4.25 -0.09
CA ARG A 166 29.58 -5.36 -1.06
C ARG A 166 28.48 -6.40 -0.94
N ALA A 167 27.48 -6.16 -0.08
CA ALA A 167 26.36 -7.10 0.07
C ALA A 167 25.64 -7.30 -1.27
N PRO A 168 25.28 -8.54 -1.62
CA PRO A 168 24.34 -8.80 -2.71
C PRO A 168 23.04 -8.05 -2.48
N VAL A 169 22.44 -7.55 -3.57
CA VAL A 169 21.24 -6.71 -3.51
C VAL A 169 20.02 -7.51 -3.93
N VAL A 170 19.01 -7.50 -3.06
CA VAL A 170 17.68 -8.02 -3.38
C VAL A 170 16.72 -6.84 -3.51
N LEU A 171 16.01 -6.75 -4.63
CA LEU A 171 14.89 -5.83 -4.74
C LEU A 171 13.62 -6.54 -4.32
N SER A 172 12.85 -5.91 -3.44
CA SER A 172 11.58 -6.47 -2.98
C SER A 172 10.55 -5.37 -2.82
N GLY A 173 9.30 -5.75 -2.85
CA GLY A 173 8.21 -4.81 -2.59
C GLY A 173 6.88 -5.51 -2.54
N TRP A 174 5.92 -4.77 -2.02
CA TRP A 174 4.53 -5.19 -1.94
C TRP A 174 3.65 -4.34 -2.84
N SER A 175 2.72 -4.98 -3.58
CA SER A 175 1.79 -4.29 -4.46
C SER A 175 2.52 -3.40 -5.49
N LEU A 176 2.25 -2.11 -5.58
CA LEU A 176 2.96 -1.15 -6.44
C LEU A 176 4.48 -1.25 -6.28
N GLY A 177 4.97 -1.42 -5.06
CA GLY A 177 6.40 -1.58 -4.79
C GLY A 177 7.00 -2.84 -5.40
N ALA A 178 6.21 -3.92 -5.55
CA ALA A 178 6.63 -5.10 -6.29
C ALA A 178 6.84 -4.77 -7.79
N GLY A 179 5.91 -4.01 -8.38
CA GLY A 179 6.03 -3.51 -9.75
C GLY A 179 7.28 -2.66 -9.95
N PHE A 180 7.53 -1.71 -9.05
CA PHE A 180 8.73 -0.88 -9.08
C PHE A 180 10.01 -1.70 -8.98
N SER A 181 10.04 -2.70 -8.11
CA SER A 181 11.19 -3.60 -7.95
C SER A 181 11.47 -4.41 -9.22
N VAL A 182 10.42 -4.92 -9.88
CA VAL A 182 10.54 -5.64 -11.17
C VAL A 182 11.05 -4.71 -12.26
N LEU A 183 10.47 -3.51 -12.40
CA LEU A 183 10.92 -2.54 -13.38
C LEU A 183 12.40 -2.20 -13.16
N ALA A 184 12.78 -1.82 -11.94
CA ALA A 184 14.14 -1.43 -11.60
C ALA A 184 15.16 -2.55 -11.89
N ALA A 185 14.82 -3.80 -11.57
CA ALA A 185 15.69 -4.95 -11.83
C ALA A 185 15.98 -5.23 -13.30
N THR A 186 15.18 -4.68 -14.22
CA THR A 186 15.37 -4.89 -15.66
C THR A 186 16.21 -3.81 -16.33
N THR A 187 16.56 -2.75 -15.63
CA THR A 187 17.34 -1.64 -16.17
C THR A 187 18.83 -1.99 -16.28
N GLN A 188 19.53 -1.34 -17.20
CA GLN A 188 20.97 -1.60 -17.41
C GLN A 188 21.81 -1.22 -16.20
N GLU A 189 21.40 -0.20 -15.45
CA GLU A 189 22.09 0.32 -14.27
C GLU A 189 22.04 -0.64 -13.09
N LEU A 190 20.90 -1.26 -12.86
CA LEU A 190 20.65 -2.07 -11.66
C LEU A 190 20.79 -3.58 -11.89
N LYS A 191 20.44 -4.06 -13.08
CA LYS A 191 20.45 -5.50 -13.43
C LYS A 191 21.74 -6.23 -13.04
N PRO A 192 22.97 -5.67 -13.26
CA PRO A 192 24.20 -6.36 -12.90
C PRO A 192 24.41 -6.48 -11.38
N ARG A 193 23.67 -5.70 -10.56
CA ARG A 193 23.83 -5.61 -9.10
C ARG A 193 22.74 -6.37 -8.36
N VAL A 194 21.63 -6.68 -9.03
CA VAL A 194 20.47 -7.35 -8.43
C VAL A 194 20.65 -8.86 -8.46
N GLU A 195 20.73 -9.45 -7.26
CA GLU A 195 20.83 -10.90 -7.12
C GLU A 195 19.49 -11.57 -7.43
N ARG A 196 18.38 -11.02 -6.93
CA ARG A 196 17.00 -11.51 -7.18
C ARG A 196 15.96 -10.44 -6.93
N VAL A 197 14.75 -10.72 -7.37
CA VAL A 197 13.54 -9.95 -7.04
C VAL A 197 12.58 -10.82 -6.24
N VAL A 198 12.02 -10.26 -5.15
CA VAL A 198 10.91 -10.85 -4.39
C VAL A 198 9.70 -9.93 -4.51
N ALA A 199 8.76 -10.30 -5.36
CA ALA A 199 7.58 -9.51 -5.71
C ALA A 199 6.35 -10.04 -4.97
N ILE A 200 5.83 -9.26 -4.01
CA ILE A 200 4.71 -9.65 -3.13
C ILE A 200 3.45 -8.99 -3.65
N SER A 201 2.42 -9.78 -4.00
CA SER A 201 1.14 -9.32 -4.57
C SER A 201 1.34 -8.35 -5.73
N LEU A 202 2.14 -8.76 -6.74
CA LEU A 202 2.51 -7.95 -7.90
C LEU A 202 1.31 -7.68 -8.80
N PRO A 203 0.86 -6.42 -8.97
CA PRO A 203 -0.20 -6.08 -9.91
C PRO A 203 0.29 -6.15 -11.37
N VAL A 204 -0.62 -6.46 -12.31
CA VAL A 204 -0.32 -6.37 -13.75
C VAL A 204 -0.11 -4.92 -14.16
N GLN A 205 -0.98 -4.02 -13.71
CA GLN A 205 -0.88 -2.58 -14.00
C GLN A 205 -0.34 -1.84 -12.78
N ASN A 206 0.69 -1.04 -12.99
CA ASN A 206 1.39 -0.32 -11.92
C ASN A 206 1.46 1.17 -12.25
N GLU A 207 1.07 2.01 -11.32
CA GLU A 207 0.96 3.46 -11.49
C GLU A 207 2.33 4.15 -11.47
N LEU A 208 2.47 5.19 -12.30
CA LEU A 208 3.64 6.07 -12.36
C LEU A 208 3.33 7.50 -11.87
N ALA A 209 2.13 7.73 -11.39
CA ALA A 209 1.71 8.96 -10.73
C ALA A 209 0.68 8.60 -9.65
N TRP A 210 0.53 9.46 -8.66
CA TRP A 210 -0.43 9.28 -7.57
C TRP A 210 -1.31 10.52 -7.42
N LYS A 211 -2.62 10.31 -7.27
CA LYS A 211 -3.59 11.36 -6.94
C LYS A 211 -4.46 10.94 -5.76
N ALA A 212 -4.86 11.92 -4.97
CA ALA A 212 -5.80 11.67 -3.86
C ALA A 212 -7.17 11.13 -4.32
N SER A 213 -7.60 11.43 -5.56
CA SER A 213 -8.81 10.89 -6.16
C SER A 213 -8.74 9.39 -6.39
N ASP A 214 -7.54 8.83 -6.55
CA ASP A 214 -7.33 7.42 -6.85
C ASP A 214 -7.59 6.54 -5.63
N ALA A 215 -7.58 7.12 -4.42
CA ALA A 215 -8.03 6.44 -3.21
C ALA A 215 -9.47 5.88 -3.33
N ILE A 216 -10.33 6.49 -4.15
CA ILE A 216 -11.68 5.99 -4.42
C ILE A 216 -11.62 4.79 -5.37
N ILE A 217 -10.68 4.77 -6.30
CA ILE A 217 -10.50 3.68 -7.28
C ILE A 217 -10.16 2.39 -6.56
N TYR A 218 -9.32 2.44 -5.54
CA TYR A 218 -8.99 1.26 -4.71
C TYR A 218 -10.19 0.69 -3.96
N ILE A 219 -11.16 1.54 -3.58
CA ILE A 219 -12.40 1.09 -2.93
C ILE A 219 -13.37 0.47 -3.95
N THR A 220 -13.33 0.95 -5.19
CA THR A 220 -14.29 0.56 -6.25
C THR A 220 -13.73 -0.48 -7.22
N HIS A 221 -12.49 -0.93 -7.04
CA HIS A 221 -11.75 -1.82 -7.96
C HIS A 221 -11.75 -1.32 -9.42
N GLY A 222 -11.72 0.00 -9.59
CA GLY A 222 -11.66 0.65 -10.89
C GLY A 222 -10.26 0.61 -11.51
N THR A 223 -10.18 1.01 -12.78
CA THR A 223 -8.89 1.18 -13.47
C THR A 223 -8.34 2.58 -13.17
N PRO A 224 -7.06 2.73 -12.80
CA PRO A 224 -6.44 4.04 -12.63
C PRO A 224 -6.54 4.88 -13.91
N HIS A 225 -6.77 6.17 -13.74
CA HIS A 225 -6.79 7.11 -14.87
C HIS A 225 -5.40 7.67 -15.20
N GLU A 226 -4.43 7.36 -14.34
CA GLU A 226 -3.06 7.82 -14.46
C GLU A 226 -2.24 6.92 -15.41
N LYS A 227 -1.04 7.40 -15.76
CA LYS A 227 -0.12 6.60 -16.56
C LYS A 227 0.34 5.39 -15.76
N VAL A 228 0.19 4.22 -16.35
CA VAL A 228 0.59 2.94 -15.78
C VAL A 228 1.63 2.27 -16.69
N PHE A 229 2.36 1.31 -16.13
CA PHE A 229 3.13 0.34 -16.91
C PHE A 229 2.63 -1.08 -16.67
N ASP A 230 2.78 -1.93 -17.66
CA ASP A 230 2.39 -3.34 -17.60
C ASP A 230 3.57 -4.18 -17.09
N ALA A 231 3.38 -4.86 -15.95
CA ALA A 231 4.42 -5.69 -15.35
C ALA A 231 4.84 -6.87 -16.25
N HIS A 232 3.96 -7.36 -17.16
CA HIS A 232 4.32 -8.41 -18.13
C HIS A 232 5.50 -8.03 -19.03
N GLU A 233 5.60 -6.75 -19.39
CA GLU A 233 6.71 -6.26 -20.18
C GLU A 233 8.04 -6.42 -19.44
N TYR A 234 8.05 -6.10 -18.16
CA TYR A 234 9.28 -6.09 -17.36
C TYR A 234 9.66 -7.49 -16.85
N VAL A 235 8.71 -8.30 -16.40
CA VAL A 235 9.03 -9.70 -16.03
C VAL A 235 9.59 -10.49 -17.23
N SER A 236 9.20 -10.15 -18.45
CA SER A 236 9.75 -10.78 -19.67
C SER A 236 11.21 -10.40 -19.93
N ARG A 237 11.70 -9.31 -19.34
CA ARG A 237 13.06 -8.77 -19.49
C ARG A 237 14.00 -9.14 -18.33
N MET A 238 13.53 -9.90 -17.34
CA MET A 238 14.35 -10.30 -16.18
C MET A 238 15.66 -11.01 -16.60
N GLY A 239 15.64 -11.79 -17.70
CA GLY A 239 16.81 -12.48 -18.19
C GLY A 239 17.29 -13.55 -17.20
N SER A 240 18.53 -13.44 -16.72
CA SER A 240 19.08 -14.37 -15.73
C SER A 240 18.78 -14.01 -14.28
N THR A 241 18.19 -12.82 -14.02
CA THR A 241 17.84 -12.40 -12.64
C THR A 241 16.66 -13.23 -12.12
N PRO A 242 16.82 -13.98 -11.02
CA PRO A 242 15.76 -14.77 -10.44
C PRO A 242 14.62 -13.89 -9.93
N ILE A 243 13.37 -14.38 -10.05
CA ILE A 243 12.19 -13.75 -9.49
C ILE A 243 11.36 -14.74 -8.68
N VAL A 244 10.93 -14.31 -7.50
CA VAL A 244 9.89 -14.99 -6.72
C VAL A 244 8.65 -14.10 -6.74
N ILE A 245 7.54 -14.62 -7.26
CA ILE A 245 6.22 -13.97 -7.20
C ILE A 245 5.45 -14.64 -6.08
N MET A 246 5.01 -13.87 -5.10
CA MET A 246 4.26 -14.33 -3.93
C MET A 246 2.87 -13.69 -3.93
N ASN A 247 1.82 -14.50 -3.72
CA ASN A 247 0.44 -14.00 -3.78
C ASN A 247 -0.47 -14.75 -2.79
N ALA A 248 -1.50 -14.08 -2.28
CA ALA A 248 -2.54 -14.76 -1.52
C ALA A 248 -3.51 -15.49 -2.46
N SER A 249 -4.10 -16.61 -1.99
CA SER A 249 -5.05 -17.40 -2.79
C SER A 249 -6.32 -16.65 -3.17
N ASP A 250 -6.77 -15.75 -2.31
CA ASP A 250 -8.00 -14.98 -2.44
C ASP A 250 -7.73 -13.46 -2.38
N ASP A 251 -6.66 -13.02 -3.06
CA ASP A 251 -6.35 -11.60 -3.28
C ASP A 251 -7.23 -11.06 -4.41
N ASP A 252 -8.12 -10.12 -4.09
CA ASP A 252 -9.03 -9.48 -5.04
C ASP A 252 -8.41 -8.28 -5.79
N THR A 253 -7.34 -7.72 -5.26
CA THR A 253 -6.57 -6.63 -5.88
C THR A 253 -5.56 -7.15 -6.90
N SER A 254 -4.86 -8.25 -6.56
CA SER A 254 -3.91 -8.95 -7.44
C SER A 254 -4.29 -10.42 -7.51
N PRO A 255 -5.29 -10.79 -8.33
CA PRO A 255 -5.80 -12.16 -8.37
C PRO A 255 -4.75 -13.20 -8.77
N VAL A 256 -4.85 -14.44 -8.27
CA VAL A 256 -3.91 -15.54 -8.57
C VAL A 256 -3.73 -15.78 -10.07
N ARG A 257 -4.79 -15.58 -10.88
CA ARG A 257 -4.68 -15.69 -12.34
C ARG A 257 -3.67 -14.69 -12.93
N ASP A 258 -3.58 -13.50 -12.35
CA ASP A 258 -2.67 -12.45 -12.79
C ASP A 258 -1.24 -12.77 -12.34
N ALA A 259 -1.06 -13.26 -11.11
CA ALA A 259 0.22 -13.77 -10.62
C ALA A 259 0.73 -14.95 -11.46
N GLN A 260 -0.16 -15.88 -11.87
CA GLN A 260 0.17 -16.99 -12.77
C GLN A 260 0.58 -16.47 -14.16
N SER A 261 -0.15 -15.51 -14.72
CA SER A 261 0.16 -14.91 -16.02
C SER A 261 1.53 -14.21 -16.01
N LEU A 262 1.83 -13.46 -14.94
CA LEU A 262 3.14 -12.82 -14.75
C LEU A 262 4.25 -13.85 -14.58
N PHE A 263 4.00 -14.92 -13.81
CA PHE A 263 4.93 -16.04 -13.68
C PHE A 263 5.22 -16.70 -15.03
N ASP A 264 4.19 -17.03 -15.80
CA ASP A 264 4.36 -17.69 -17.10
C ASP A 264 5.18 -16.83 -18.07
N ARG A 265 4.95 -15.51 -18.03
CA ARG A 265 5.65 -14.53 -18.88
C ARG A 265 7.08 -14.23 -18.42
N SER A 266 7.41 -14.48 -17.16
CA SER A 266 8.75 -14.21 -16.62
C SER A 266 9.81 -15.03 -17.34
N SER A 267 10.91 -14.38 -17.72
CA SER A 267 12.11 -15.04 -18.24
C SER A 267 13.06 -15.42 -17.09
N GLY A 268 13.86 -16.46 -17.30
CA GLY A 268 14.89 -16.91 -16.35
C GLY A 268 14.37 -17.70 -15.15
N PRO A 269 15.18 -17.85 -14.09
CA PRO A 269 14.80 -18.58 -12.90
C PRO A 269 13.63 -17.92 -12.19
N LYS A 270 12.57 -18.69 -11.91
CA LYS A 270 11.33 -18.15 -11.35
C LYS A 270 10.66 -19.11 -10.39
N LYS A 271 10.03 -18.57 -9.35
CA LYS A 271 9.20 -19.31 -8.39
C LYS A 271 7.87 -18.57 -8.20
N LEU A 272 6.77 -19.33 -8.17
CA LEU A 272 5.47 -18.82 -7.77
C LEU A 272 5.11 -19.42 -6.41
N ALA A 273 4.81 -18.60 -5.44
CA ALA A 273 4.39 -18.98 -4.09
C ALA A 273 2.98 -18.46 -3.82
N ILE A 274 2.01 -19.37 -3.82
CA ILE A 274 0.63 -19.03 -3.44
C ILE A 274 0.45 -19.41 -1.97
N VAL A 275 0.13 -18.41 -1.14
CA VAL A 275 -0.16 -18.53 0.27
C VAL A 275 -1.66 -18.73 0.45
N LYS A 276 -2.07 -19.70 1.24
CA LYS A 276 -3.48 -19.89 1.57
C LYS A 276 -3.95 -18.80 2.53
N ALA A 277 -4.38 -17.70 1.97
CA ALA A 277 -4.79 -16.49 2.69
C ALA A 277 -5.85 -15.73 1.88
N TRP A 278 -6.56 -14.82 2.52
CA TRP A 278 -7.50 -13.93 1.86
C TRP A 278 -7.05 -12.47 1.98
N GLY A 279 -7.47 -11.69 0.98
CA GLY A 279 -7.13 -10.27 0.89
C GLY A 279 -5.68 -10.00 0.55
N HIS A 280 -5.43 -8.72 0.27
CA HIS A 280 -4.15 -8.22 -0.23
C HIS A 280 -3.03 -8.16 0.83
N HIS A 281 -3.37 -8.35 2.12
CA HIS A 281 -2.44 -8.36 3.26
C HIS A 281 -2.24 -9.76 3.85
N PHE A 282 -2.62 -10.81 3.13
CA PHE A 282 -2.45 -12.22 3.54
C PHE A 282 -3.17 -12.59 4.85
N GLU A 283 -4.34 -12.00 5.08
CA GLU A 283 -5.12 -12.26 6.29
C GLU A 283 -5.49 -13.74 6.42
N GLY A 284 -5.29 -14.29 7.62
CA GLY A 284 -5.55 -15.70 7.94
C GLY A 284 -4.51 -16.68 7.40
N GLY A 285 -3.47 -16.21 6.75
CA GLY A 285 -2.34 -16.99 6.25
C GLY A 285 -0.98 -16.46 6.70
N GLU A 286 -0.93 -15.65 7.77
CA GLU A 286 0.26 -14.92 8.19
C GLU A 286 1.45 -15.85 8.46
N ALA A 287 1.24 -16.99 9.11
CA ALA A 287 2.30 -17.93 9.41
C ALA A 287 2.90 -18.55 8.12
N GLU A 288 2.06 -18.95 7.17
CA GLU A 288 2.52 -19.45 5.87
C GLU A 288 3.20 -18.33 5.06
N PHE A 289 2.67 -17.11 5.09
CA PHE A 289 3.26 -15.94 4.42
C PHE A 289 4.70 -15.73 4.87
N TYR A 290 4.97 -15.66 6.17
CA TYR A 290 6.33 -15.47 6.68
C TYR A 290 7.24 -16.66 6.40
N GLN A 291 6.74 -17.89 6.47
CA GLN A 291 7.50 -19.07 6.05
C GLN A 291 7.92 -18.97 4.57
N ARG A 292 6.99 -18.61 3.68
CA ARG A 292 7.29 -18.43 2.24
C ARG A 292 8.21 -17.25 1.98
N LEU A 293 8.10 -16.21 2.79
CA LEU A 293 9.00 -15.07 2.74
C LEU A 293 10.44 -15.48 3.08
N ASP A 294 10.65 -16.26 4.14
CA ASP A 294 11.96 -16.82 4.50
C ASP A 294 12.55 -17.67 3.37
N GLU A 295 11.72 -18.53 2.75
CA GLU A 295 12.11 -19.33 1.57
C GLU A 295 12.48 -18.46 0.35
N ALA A 296 11.87 -17.31 0.19
CA ALA A 296 12.13 -16.40 -0.93
C ALA A 296 13.47 -15.67 -0.78
N PHE A 297 13.92 -15.48 0.45
CA PHE A 297 15.18 -14.83 0.78
C PHE A 297 16.34 -15.79 1.11
N SER A 298 16.10 -17.08 1.13
CA SER A 298 17.14 -18.14 1.34
C SER A 298 17.94 -18.49 0.03
#